data_8f8f6c0c8cf555e559d89824b117cdcc
#
_entry.id   8f8f6c0c8cf555e559d89824b117cdcc
#
_cell.length_a   1.000
_cell.length_b   1.000
_cell.length_c   1.000
_cell.angle_alpha   90.00
_cell.angle_beta   90.00
_cell.angle_gamma   90.00
#
_symmetry.space_group_name_H-M   'P 1'
#
loop_
_entity.id
_entity.type
_entity.pdbx_description
1 polymer ?
#
loop_
_entity_poly.entity_id
_entity_poly.type
_entity_poly.pdbx_seq_one_letter_code
_entity_poly.pdbx_strand_id
1 'polypeptide(L)'
;MKNLRIATYNVNGLRARLPNLLDWLKREQPDIACLQELKSVDTAFPAAELEAAGYGAIWQGQASWNGVAILARNAQPLESRRGLPGDPDDQHSRYLEAAVHGVLVGCLYLPNGNPQPGPKFDYKLAWFERLISYAKDLQSSDHPVVLAGDYNVVPTDMDIYNTRSWLKDALLQPESRECYQRLLDQGWTDSLRHLYPEDRLYTFWDYFRQHWQTNSGLRIDHLLLNPALSPYLHEAGVDAWVRNEPHASDHAPTWIRIGSRKKR
;
A
#
# COMPACT_ATOMS: atom_id res chain seq x y z
N MET A 1 -10.20 19.13 9.34
CA MET A 1 -9.41 17.87 9.46
C MET A 1 -7.98 18.22 9.86
N LYS A 2 -7.35 17.41 10.72
CA LYS A 2 -5.93 17.54 11.09
C LYS A 2 -5.07 17.27 9.85
N ASN A 3 -3.94 17.98 9.72
CA ASN A 3 -2.98 17.68 8.66
C ASN A 3 -2.26 16.37 9.01
N LEU A 4 -2.33 15.39 8.12
CA LEU A 4 -1.71 14.07 8.29
C LEU A 4 -0.94 13.69 7.02
N ARG A 5 0.22 13.06 7.21
CA ARG A 5 0.94 12.33 6.17
C ARG A 5 0.66 10.84 6.35
N ILE A 6 0.05 10.21 5.36
CA ILE A 6 -0.27 8.78 5.34
C ILE A 6 0.56 8.14 4.25
N ALA A 7 1.22 7.03 4.55
CA ALA A 7 2.09 6.33 3.62
C ALA A 7 1.82 4.84 3.56
N THR A 8 2.19 4.22 2.45
CA THR A 8 2.28 2.77 2.28
C THR A 8 3.69 2.38 1.84
N TYR A 9 4.20 1.28 2.34
CA TYR A 9 5.54 0.79 2.03
C TYR A 9 5.62 -0.73 2.12
N ASN A 10 5.75 -1.39 0.97
CA ASN A 10 6.13 -2.80 0.94
C ASN A 10 7.63 -2.91 1.29
N VAL A 11 7.92 -3.45 2.46
CA VAL A 11 9.30 -3.52 3.00
C VAL A 11 10.09 -4.72 2.50
N ASN A 12 9.45 -5.66 1.80
CA ASN A 12 10.09 -6.87 1.26
C ASN A 12 10.97 -7.61 2.28
N GLY A 13 10.40 -7.88 3.46
CA GLY A 13 11.09 -8.52 4.57
C GLY A 13 11.57 -7.53 5.63
N LEU A 14 10.71 -7.29 6.62
CA LEU A 14 10.89 -6.28 7.65
C LEU A 14 12.23 -6.40 8.38
N ARG A 15 12.61 -7.62 8.75
CA ARG A 15 13.83 -7.86 9.55
C ARG A 15 15.10 -7.39 8.85
N ALA A 16 15.20 -7.63 7.55
CA ALA A 16 16.38 -7.24 6.76
C ALA A 16 16.38 -5.73 6.43
N ARG A 17 15.23 -5.09 6.44
CA ARG A 17 15.03 -3.67 6.08
C ARG A 17 14.68 -2.79 7.28
N LEU A 18 14.76 -3.31 8.50
CA LEU A 18 14.48 -2.53 9.70
C LEU A 18 15.30 -1.24 9.79
N PRO A 19 16.63 -1.24 9.52
CA PRO A 19 17.40 -0.01 9.51
C PRO A 19 16.90 1.03 8.50
N ASN A 20 16.56 0.59 7.28
CA ASN A 20 15.99 1.46 6.25
C ASN A 20 14.63 2.04 6.67
N LEU A 21 13.77 1.18 7.25
CA LEU A 21 12.47 1.62 7.77
C LEU A 21 12.63 2.67 8.87
N LEU A 22 13.48 2.42 9.86
CA LEU A 22 13.71 3.34 10.98
C LEU A 22 14.30 4.68 10.52
N ASP A 23 15.25 4.67 9.56
CA ASP A 23 15.80 5.90 8.98
C ASP A 23 14.72 6.68 8.22
N TRP A 24 13.92 6.02 7.39
CA TRP A 24 12.81 6.66 6.70
C TRP A 24 11.78 7.25 7.68
N LEU A 25 11.35 6.50 8.70
CA LEU A 25 10.43 6.98 9.73
C LEU A 25 10.96 8.21 10.46
N LYS A 26 12.27 8.24 10.75
CA LYS A 26 12.94 9.38 11.39
C LYS A 26 12.98 10.60 10.49
N ARG A 27 13.26 10.44 9.20
CA ARG A 27 13.43 11.55 8.24
C ARG A 27 12.09 12.13 7.79
N GLU A 28 11.16 11.24 7.41
CA GLU A 28 9.92 11.63 6.76
C GLU A 28 8.74 11.79 7.72
N GLN A 29 8.82 11.17 8.89
CA GLN A 29 7.87 11.27 9.99
C GLN A 29 6.39 11.14 9.55
N PRO A 30 6.00 10.10 8.79
CA PRO A 30 4.61 9.89 8.45
C PRO A 30 3.77 9.74 9.74
N ASP A 31 2.57 10.31 9.75
CA ASP A 31 1.65 10.15 10.88
C ASP A 31 1.07 8.74 10.92
N ILE A 32 0.91 8.11 9.72
CA ILE A 32 0.43 6.75 9.54
C ILE A 32 1.29 6.08 8.46
N ALA A 33 1.76 4.85 8.72
CA ALA A 33 2.45 4.04 7.72
C ALA A 33 1.87 2.63 7.66
N CYS A 34 1.43 2.21 6.48
CA CYS A 34 0.97 0.87 6.17
C CYS A 34 2.13 0.06 5.60
N LEU A 35 2.47 -1.07 6.20
CA LEU A 35 3.57 -1.92 5.76
C LEU A 35 3.05 -3.22 5.15
N GLN A 36 3.72 -3.71 4.11
CA GLN A 36 3.43 -5.00 3.48
C GLN A 36 4.70 -5.84 3.39
N GLU A 37 4.53 -7.14 3.19
CA GLU A 37 5.60 -8.14 3.13
C GLU A 37 6.53 -8.13 4.35
N LEU A 38 5.95 -8.22 5.53
CA LEU A 38 6.74 -8.33 6.77
C LEU A 38 7.62 -9.58 6.76
N LYS A 39 7.14 -10.68 6.17
CA LYS A 39 7.84 -11.98 6.02
C LYS A 39 8.40 -12.48 7.36
N SER A 40 7.70 -12.21 8.44
CA SER A 40 8.06 -12.61 9.80
C SER A 40 6.81 -13.01 10.59
N VAL A 41 6.96 -13.94 11.52
CA VAL A 41 5.91 -14.30 12.47
C VAL A 41 5.65 -13.15 13.45
N ASP A 42 4.48 -13.15 14.09
CA ASP A 42 4.07 -12.08 15.01
C ASP A 42 5.08 -11.84 16.15
N THR A 43 5.65 -12.92 16.70
CA THR A 43 6.64 -12.83 17.78
C THR A 43 7.98 -12.23 17.39
N ALA A 44 8.26 -12.11 16.10
CA ALA A 44 9.50 -11.52 15.57
C ALA A 44 9.30 -10.08 15.04
N PHE A 45 8.12 -9.50 15.26
CA PHE A 45 7.86 -8.10 14.89
C PHE A 45 8.63 -7.16 15.82
N PRO A 46 9.36 -6.15 15.28
CA PRO A 46 10.24 -5.27 16.07
C PRO A 46 9.44 -4.14 16.76
N ALA A 47 8.48 -4.51 17.62
CA ALA A 47 7.60 -3.55 18.27
C ALA A 47 8.36 -2.56 19.17
N ALA A 48 9.38 -3.04 19.88
CA ALA A 48 10.15 -2.19 20.79
C ALA A 48 10.98 -1.14 20.04
N GLU A 49 11.58 -1.50 18.93
CA GLU A 49 12.35 -0.58 18.08
C GLU A 49 11.45 0.48 17.44
N LEU A 50 10.24 0.11 17.03
CA LEU A 50 9.25 1.04 16.47
C LEU A 50 8.68 1.96 17.56
N GLU A 51 8.42 1.45 18.76
CA GLU A 51 8.00 2.26 19.90
C GLU A 51 9.09 3.27 20.28
N ALA A 52 10.36 2.85 20.32
CA ALA A 52 11.49 3.74 20.56
C ALA A 52 11.63 4.83 19.47
N ALA A 53 11.17 4.55 18.25
CA ALA A 53 11.09 5.52 17.16
C ALA A 53 9.84 6.42 17.23
N GLY A 54 8.97 6.25 18.23
CA GLY A 54 7.76 7.05 18.44
C GLY A 54 6.52 6.53 17.72
N TYR A 55 6.49 5.24 17.33
CA TYR A 55 5.35 4.63 16.63
C TYR A 55 4.72 3.51 17.42
N GLY A 56 3.42 3.64 17.71
CA GLY A 56 2.59 2.50 18.09
C GLY A 56 2.27 1.68 16.83
N ALA A 57 1.99 0.38 17.00
CA ALA A 57 1.76 -0.53 15.89
C ALA A 57 0.72 -1.60 16.20
N ILE A 58 0.02 -2.03 15.15
CA ILE A 58 -0.67 -3.31 15.08
C ILE A 58 -0.15 -4.07 13.85
N TRP A 59 -0.10 -5.39 13.91
CA TRP A 59 0.43 -6.20 12.84
C TRP A 59 -0.22 -7.58 12.78
N GLN A 60 -0.11 -8.20 11.63
CA GLN A 60 -0.43 -9.60 11.39
C GLN A 60 0.70 -10.19 10.56
N GLY A 61 1.57 -10.95 11.21
CA GLY A 61 2.74 -11.58 10.60
C GLY A 61 2.39 -12.91 9.92
N GLN A 62 3.31 -13.34 9.08
CA GLN A 62 3.29 -14.67 8.47
C GLN A 62 4.72 -15.08 8.13
N ALA A 63 5.12 -16.30 8.46
CA ALA A 63 6.47 -16.78 8.16
C ALA A 63 6.73 -16.82 6.64
N SER A 64 7.89 -16.36 6.23
CA SER A 64 8.41 -16.40 4.84
C SER A 64 7.66 -15.54 3.82
N TRP A 65 6.36 -15.33 3.96
CA TRP A 65 5.51 -14.63 2.99
C TRP A 65 4.54 -13.69 3.69
N ASN A 66 4.00 -12.73 2.92
CA ASN A 66 2.91 -11.84 3.39
C ASN A 66 3.28 -11.04 4.66
N GLY A 67 2.28 -10.72 5.44
CA GLY A 67 2.38 -9.93 6.65
C GLY A 67 2.13 -8.44 6.38
N VAL A 68 1.25 -7.85 7.18
CA VAL A 68 0.85 -6.44 7.09
C VAL A 68 0.91 -5.79 8.46
N ALA A 69 1.21 -4.49 8.50
CA ALA A 69 1.21 -3.71 9.73
C ALA A 69 0.70 -2.28 9.49
N ILE A 70 0.13 -1.69 10.53
CA ILE A 70 -0.23 -0.26 10.57
C ILE A 70 0.55 0.37 11.71
N LEU A 71 1.34 1.39 11.39
CA LEU A 71 2.09 2.20 12.35
C LEU A 71 1.40 3.55 12.52
N ALA A 72 1.36 4.08 13.75
CA ALA A 72 0.85 5.40 14.07
C ALA A 72 1.84 6.20 14.88
N ARG A 73 2.24 7.38 14.41
CA ARG A 73 3.18 8.25 15.10
C ARG A 73 2.52 8.88 16.34
N ASN A 74 3.18 8.70 17.49
CA ASN A 74 2.72 9.19 18.80
C ASN A 74 1.27 8.76 19.17
N ALA A 75 0.85 7.59 18.69
CA ALA A 75 -0.46 7.02 18.95
C ALA A 75 -0.43 5.50 18.82
N GLN A 76 -1.44 4.83 19.34
CA GLN A 76 -1.67 3.41 19.10
C GLN A 76 -2.82 3.25 18.10
N PRO A 77 -2.65 2.50 16.97
CA PRO A 77 -3.75 2.18 16.10
C PRO A 77 -4.83 1.37 16.84
N LEU A 78 -6.09 1.73 16.64
CA LEU A 78 -7.22 0.97 17.19
C LEU A 78 -7.71 0.00 16.13
N GLU A 79 -7.36 -1.29 16.27
CA GLU A 79 -7.74 -2.34 15.31
C GLU A 79 -9.27 -2.44 15.19
N SER A 80 -9.77 -2.40 13.96
CA SER A 80 -11.18 -2.61 13.64
C SER A 80 -11.43 -3.92 12.92
N ARG A 81 -10.45 -4.40 12.15
CA ARG A 81 -10.57 -5.65 11.39
C ARG A 81 -9.21 -6.29 11.10
N ARG A 82 -9.20 -7.61 11.20
CA ARG A 82 -8.09 -8.48 10.83
C ARG A 82 -8.56 -9.48 9.79
N GLY A 83 -7.91 -9.51 8.61
CA GLY A 83 -8.31 -10.30 7.45
C GLY A 83 -9.42 -9.65 6.61
N LEU A 84 -9.34 -9.83 5.30
CA LEU A 84 -10.36 -9.37 4.36
C LEU A 84 -11.61 -10.26 4.46
N PRO A 85 -12.83 -9.69 4.61
CA PRO A 85 -14.05 -10.51 4.70
C PRO A 85 -14.35 -11.23 3.38
N GLY A 86 -15.25 -12.21 3.45
CA GLY A 86 -15.78 -12.94 2.28
C GLY A 86 -15.17 -14.32 2.05
N ASP A 87 -14.12 -14.70 2.77
CA ASP A 87 -13.56 -16.05 2.77
C ASP A 87 -12.96 -16.36 4.15
N PRO A 88 -13.66 -17.11 5.01
CA PRO A 88 -13.18 -17.44 6.35
C PRO A 88 -12.02 -18.45 6.34
N ASP A 89 -11.79 -19.14 5.24
CA ASP A 89 -10.72 -20.13 5.10
C ASP A 89 -9.41 -19.50 4.62
N ASP A 90 -9.43 -18.23 4.18
CA ASP A 90 -8.23 -17.52 3.80
C ASP A 90 -7.43 -17.10 5.03
N GLN A 91 -6.33 -17.80 5.29
CA GLN A 91 -5.44 -17.58 6.43
C GLN A 91 -4.25 -16.66 6.12
N HIS A 92 -4.20 -16.08 4.91
CA HIS A 92 -3.08 -15.23 4.53
C HIS A 92 -3.16 -13.86 5.20
N SER A 93 -2.02 -13.43 5.76
CA SER A 93 -1.87 -12.12 6.42
C SER A 93 -1.72 -11.00 5.38
N ARG A 94 -2.85 -10.56 4.80
CA ARG A 94 -2.89 -9.62 3.67
C ARG A 94 -3.75 -8.38 3.89
N TYR A 95 -4.54 -8.34 4.97
CA TYR A 95 -5.42 -7.21 5.26
C TYR A 95 -5.50 -6.93 6.76
N LEU A 96 -5.32 -5.67 7.12
CA LEU A 96 -5.46 -5.18 8.48
C LEU A 96 -6.09 -3.79 8.44
N GLU A 97 -7.02 -3.50 9.37
CA GLU A 97 -7.74 -2.24 9.40
C GLU A 97 -7.74 -1.64 10.80
N ALA A 98 -7.54 -0.34 10.87
CA ALA A 98 -7.53 0.38 12.14
C ALA A 98 -8.05 1.81 12.00
N ALA A 99 -8.64 2.31 13.09
CA ALA A 99 -8.88 3.73 13.26
C ALA A 99 -7.61 4.41 13.80
N VAL A 100 -7.11 5.43 13.10
CA VAL A 100 -5.91 6.18 13.45
C VAL A 100 -6.13 7.67 13.16
N HIS A 101 -5.93 8.53 14.16
CA HIS A 101 -6.04 9.99 14.01
C HIS A 101 -7.33 10.48 13.35
N GLY A 102 -8.44 9.75 13.50
CA GLY A 102 -9.74 10.09 12.92
C GLY A 102 -9.93 9.63 11.48
N VAL A 103 -9.06 8.77 10.97
CA VAL A 103 -9.17 8.13 9.65
C VAL A 103 -9.26 6.61 9.85
N LEU A 104 -10.15 5.94 9.14
CA LEU A 104 -10.15 4.49 9.01
C LEU A 104 -9.15 4.10 7.93
N VAL A 105 -8.18 3.29 8.28
CA VAL A 105 -7.05 2.89 7.44
C VAL A 105 -7.11 1.40 7.17
N GLY A 106 -7.33 1.00 5.92
CA GLY A 106 -7.13 -0.38 5.47
C GLY A 106 -5.73 -0.54 4.86
N CYS A 107 -4.89 -1.35 5.50
CA CYS A 107 -3.60 -1.77 4.99
C CYS A 107 -3.75 -3.09 4.25
N LEU A 108 -3.41 -3.14 2.97
CA LEU A 108 -3.60 -4.33 2.15
C LEU A 108 -2.33 -4.73 1.39
N TYR A 109 -2.20 -6.04 1.18
CA TYR A 109 -1.21 -6.67 0.33
C TYR A 109 -1.91 -7.65 -0.63
N LEU A 110 -2.29 -7.14 -1.80
CA LEU A 110 -3.03 -7.90 -2.81
C LEU A 110 -2.14 -8.99 -3.40
N PRO A 111 -2.65 -10.21 -3.63
CA PRO A 111 -1.84 -11.28 -4.21
C PRO A 111 -1.17 -10.89 -5.53
N ASN A 112 0.09 -11.27 -5.70
CA ASN A 112 0.83 -11.01 -6.95
C ASN A 112 0.17 -11.69 -8.16
N GLY A 113 -0.21 -12.96 -8.04
CA GLY A 113 -0.93 -13.70 -9.07
C GLY A 113 -0.07 -14.45 -10.07
N ASN A 114 1.25 -14.31 -10.03
CA ASN A 114 2.15 -15.06 -10.93
C ASN A 114 2.50 -16.47 -10.38
N PRO A 115 2.72 -17.47 -11.25
CA PRO A 115 2.53 -17.43 -12.70
C PRO A 115 1.04 -17.43 -13.10
N GLN A 116 0.73 -16.80 -14.23
CA GLN A 116 -0.59 -16.80 -14.83
C GLN A 116 -0.52 -17.40 -16.25
N PRO A 117 -1.62 -18.06 -16.73
CA PRO A 117 -2.82 -18.44 -15.97
C PRO A 117 -2.54 -19.53 -14.93
N GLY A 118 -3.39 -19.64 -13.92
CA GLY A 118 -3.31 -20.71 -12.93
C GLY A 118 -3.83 -20.33 -11.55
N PRO A 119 -3.72 -21.24 -10.57
CA PRO A 119 -4.36 -21.08 -9.25
C PRO A 119 -3.97 -19.82 -8.49
N LYS A 120 -2.76 -19.31 -8.69
CA LYS A 120 -2.32 -18.06 -8.05
C LYS A 120 -3.02 -16.84 -8.63
N PHE A 121 -3.29 -16.85 -9.94
CA PHE A 121 -4.03 -15.80 -10.60
C PHE A 121 -5.51 -15.87 -10.24
N ASP A 122 -6.10 -17.07 -10.20
CA ASP A 122 -7.47 -17.27 -9.76
C ASP A 122 -7.68 -16.78 -8.32
N TYR A 123 -6.74 -17.07 -7.41
CA TYR A 123 -6.75 -16.56 -6.05
C TYR A 123 -6.66 -15.03 -6.01
N LYS A 124 -5.80 -14.42 -6.84
CA LYS A 124 -5.70 -12.96 -6.96
C LYS A 124 -7.04 -12.33 -7.36
N LEU A 125 -7.70 -12.86 -8.38
CA LEU A 125 -8.98 -12.34 -8.86
C LEU A 125 -10.08 -12.53 -7.81
N ALA A 126 -10.15 -13.69 -7.17
CA ALA A 126 -11.10 -13.94 -6.07
C ALA A 126 -10.86 -12.98 -4.90
N TRP A 127 -9.61 -12.68 -4.56
CA TRP A 127 -9.27 -11.71 -3.53
C TRP A 127 -9.69 -10.29 -3.92
N PHE A 128 -9.51 -9.91 -5.20
CA PHE A 128 -10.01 -8.63 -5.72
C PHE A 128 -11.54 -8.51 -5.62
N GLU A 129 -12.28 -9.56 -5.94
CA GLU A 129 -13.75 -9.56 -5.83
C GLU A 129 -14.20 -9.31 -4.38
N ARG A 130 -13.53 -9.94 -3.42
CA ARG A 130 -13.77 -9.70 -1.99
C ARG A 130 -13.46 -8.26 -1.60
N LEU A 131 -12.34 -7.71 -2.09
CA LEU A 131 -11.97 -6.32 -1.85
C LEU A 131 -13.00 -5.36 -2.45
N ILE A 132 -13.42 -5.56 -3.69
CA ILE A 132 -14.45 -4.75 -4.37
C ILE A 132 -15.77 -4.78 -3.59
N SER A 133 -16.19 -5.95 -3.14
CA SER A 133 -17.40 -6.09 -2.33
C SER A 133 -17.31 -5.32 -1.01
N TYR A 134 -16.21 -5.48 -0.27
CA TYR A 134 -16.02 -4.82 1.02
C TYR A 134 -15.78 -3.30 0.86
N ALA A 135 -15.02 -2.90 -0.16
CA ALA A 135 -14.75 -1.50 -0.44
C ALA A 135 -16.01 -0.70 -0.75
N LYS A 136 -17.04 -1.33 -1.31
CA LYS A 136 -18.34 -0.69 -1.55
C LYS A 136 -18.99 -0.21 -0.25
N ASP A 137 -18.91 -1.00 0.82
CA ASP A 137 -19.44 -0.61 2.12
C ASP A 137 -18.62 0.52 2.75
N LEU A 138 -17.29 0.42 2.63
CA LEU A 138 -16.36 1.45 3.14
C LEU A 138 -16.48 2.77 2.37
N GLN A 139 -16.70 2.71 1.06
CA GLN A 139 -16.81 3.88 0.19
C GLN A 139 -18.01 4.76 0.56
N SER A 140 -19.13 4.15 0.92
CA SER A 140 -20.35 4.83 1.30
C SER A 140 -20.34 5.38 2.74
N SER A 141 -19.26 5.17 3.48
CA SER A 141 -19.11 5.67 4.85
C SER A 141 -18.98 7.19 4.86
N ASP A 142 -19.65 7.85 5.80
CA ASP A 142 -19.47 9.27 6.09
C ASP A 142 -18.14 9.58 6.81
N HIS A 143 -17.43 8.53 7.24
CA HIS A 143 -16.12 8.67 7.88
C HIS A 143 -14.99 8.65 6.84
N PRO A 144 -13.91 9.41 7.08
CA PRO A 144 -12.72 9.37 6.24
C PRO A 144 -12.11 7.97 6.19
N VAL A 145 -11.96 7.41 4.98
CA VAL A 145 -11.35 6.08 4.76
C VAL A 145 -10.25 6.15 3.71
N VAL A 146 -9.12 5.50 3.99
CA VAL A 146 -8.06 5.23 3.02
C VAL A 146 -7.77 3.73 2.93
N LEU A 147 -7.72 3.20 1.71
CA LEU A 147 -7.22 1.86 1.41
C LEU A 147 -5.81 2.00 0.83
N ALA A 148 -4.81 1.68 1.62
CA ALA A 148 -3.40 1.87 1.30
C ALA A 148 -2.67 0.52 1.22
N GLY A 149 -1.84 0.32 0.21
CA GLY A 149 -1.08 -0.92 0.11
C GLY A 149 -0.42 -1.17 -1.22
N ASP A 150 0.18 -2.34 -1.32
CA ASP A 150 0.64 -2.93 -2.56
C ASP A 150 -0.53 -3.71 -3.20
N TYR A 151 -1.05 -3.16 -4.29
CA TYR A 151 -2.18 -3.73 -5.03
C TYR A 151 -1.74 -4.74 -6.09
N ASN A 152 -0.43 -4.88 -6.32
CA ASN A 152 0.09 -5.75 -7.37
C ASN A 152 -0.65 -5.58 -8.72
N VAL A 153 -0.98 -4.35 -9.08
CA VAL A 153 -1.61 -4.00 -10.35
C VAL A 153 -1.00 -2.74 -10.94
N VAL A 154 -0.71 -2.77 -12.22
CA VAL A 154 -0.34 -1.62 -13.05
C VAL A 154 -1.62 -1.10 -13.73
N PRO A 155 -2.24 -0.01 -13.28
CA PRO A 155 -3.55 0.40 -13.75
C PRO A 155 -3.59 0.74 -15.24
N THR A 156 -2.59 1.46 -15.73
CA THR A 156 -2.52 1.93 -17.13
C THR A 156 -1.11 1.80 -17.69
N ASP A 157 -0.95 2.03 -18.97
CA ASP A 157 0.36 2.02 -19.63
C ASP A 157 1.26 3.20 -19.23
N MET A 158 0.71 4.22 -18.57
CA MET A 158 1.50 5.28 -17.93
C MET A 158 2.19 4.84 -16.64
N ASP A 159 1.67 3.78 -16.02
CA ASP A 159 2.12 3.28 -14.73
C ASP A 159 3.25 2.25 -14.85
N ILE A 160 3.82 2.10 -16.03
CA ILE A 160 4.92 1.19 -16.30
C ILE A 160 5.88 1.79 -17.35
N TYR A 161 7.18 1.53 -17.18
CA TYR A 161 8.21 2.00 -18.11
C TYR A 161 8.14 1.37 -19.50
N ASN A 162 7.75 0.09 -19.61
CA ASN A 162 7.64 -0.65 -20.86
C ASN A 162 6.63 -1.80 -20.74
N THR A 163 5.46 -1.62 -21.32
CA THR A 163 4.38 -2.60 -21.32
C THR A 163 4.77 -3.93 -21.97
N ARG A 164 5.57 -3.89 -23.05
CA ARG A 164 5.91 -5.11 -23.82
C ARG A 164 6.69 -6.13 -23.02
N SER A 165 7.57 -5.69 -22.12
CA SER A 165 8.37 -6.60 -21.28
C SER A 165 7.57 -7.32 -20.20
N TRP A 166 6.33 -6.89 -19.92
CA TRP A 166 5.49 -7.38 -18.86
C TRP A 166 4.13 -7.94 -19.32
N LEU A 167 3.92 -8.11 -20.65
CA LEU A 167 2.62 -8.56 -21.20
C LEU A 167 2.08 -9.87 -20.62
N LYS A 168 2.97 -10.74 -20.14
CA LYS A 168 2.60 -12.02 -19.54
C LYS A 168 2.52 -11.99 -18.02
N ASP A 169 2.76 -10.83 -17.42
CA ASP A 169 2.73 -10.67 -15.96
C ASP A 169 1.31 -10.46 -15.45
N ALA A 170 0.98 -11.04 -14.29
CA ALA A 170 -0.33 -10.92 -13.66
C ALA A 170 -0.71 -9.47 -13.31
N LEU A 171 0.29 -8.60 -13.10
CA LEU A 171 0.11 -7.19 -12.76
C LEU A 171 -0.51 -6.38 -13.91
N LEU A 172 -0.32 -6.84 -15.16
CA LEU A 172 -0.80 -6.17 -16.37
C LEU A 172 -2.00 -6.84 -17.02
N GLN A 173 -2.42 -8.01 -16.54
CA GLN A 173 -3.53 -8.71 -17.17
C GLN A 173 -4.79 -7.83 -17.18
N PRO A 174 -5.59 -7.88 -18.28
CA PRO A 174 -6.82 -7.10 -18.39
C PRO A 174 -7.74 -7.28 -17.18
N GLU A 175 -7.87 -8.50 -16.66
CA GLU A 175 -8.72 -8.83 -15.52
C GLU A 175 -8.24 -8.12 -14.23
N SER A 176 -6.93 -8.05 -14.00
CA SER A 176 -6.37 -7.30 -12.87
C SER A 176 -6.65 -5.81 -12.97
N ARG A 177 -6.49 -5.23 -14.16
CA ARG A 177 -6.76 -3.82 -14.44
C ARG A 177 -8.26 -3.50 -14.33
N GLU A 178 -9.11 -4.39 -14.83
CA GLU A 178 -10.57 -4.24 -14.73
C GLU A 178 -11.03 -4.25 -13.27
N CYS A 179 -10.52 -5.15 -12.44
CA CYS A 179 -10.83 -5.16 -11.01
C CYS A 179 -10.43 -3.85 -10.33
N TYR A 180 -9.26 -3.31 -10.65
CA TYR A 180 -8.83 -2.02 -10.11
C TYR A 180 -9.73 -0.87 -10.59
N GLN A 181 -10.09 -0.86 -11.87
CA GLN A 181 -11.00 0.15 -12.42
C GLN A 181 -12.37 0.10 -11.75
N ARG A 182 -12.90 -1.09 -11.46
CA ARG A 182 -14.17 -1.27 -10.74
C ARG A 182 -14.14 -0.69 -9.32
N LEU A 183 -12.98 -0.68 -8.63
CA LEU A 183 -12.85 0.08 -7.38
C LEU A 183 -12.99 1.57 -7.63
N LEU A 184 -12.33 2.12 -8.65
CA LEU A 184 -12.45 3.55 -8.97
C LEU A 184 -13.88 3.92 -9.38
N ASP A 185 -14.57 3.05 -10.11
CA ASP A 185 -15.96 3.25 -10.56
C ASP A 185 -16.95 3.29 -9.39
N GLN A 186 -16.60 2.72 -8.23
CA GLN A 186 -17.36 2.90 -6.99
C GLN A 186 -17.25 4.32 -6.40
N GLY A 187 -16.31 5.14 -6.86
CA GLY A 187 -16.06 6.49 -6.35
C GLY A 187 -14.78 6.61 -5.48
N TRP A 188 -13.94 5.58 -5.45
CA TRP A 188 -12.61 5.71 -4.85
C TRP A 188 -11.70 6.59 -5.69
N THR A 189 -10.95 7.48 -5.05
CA THR A 189 -9.98 8.36 -5.70
C THR A 189 -8.58 7.78 -5.59
N ASP A 190 -7.95 7.43 -6.72
CA ASP A 190 -6.50 7.15 -6.79
C ASP A 190 -5.73 8.45 -6.55
N SER A 191 -5.12 8.57 -5.39
CA SER A 191 -4.56 9.83 -4.90
C SER A 191 -3.44 10.40 -5.78
N LEU A 192 -2.49 9.55 -6.23
CA LEU A 192 -1.39 9.98 -7.08
C LEU A 192 -1.90 10.38 -8.46
N ARG A 193 -2.73 9.54 -9.07
CA ARG A 193 -3.25 9.82 -10.41
C ARG A 193 -4.18 11.02 -10.44
N HIS A 194 -4.91 11.26 -9.35
CA HIS A 194 -5.75 12.45 -9.20
C HIS A 194 -4.93 13.76 -9.20
N LEU A 195 -3.80 13.79 -8.51
CA LEU A 195 -2.95 14.98 -8.42
C LEU A 195 -1.98 15.11 -9.61
N TYR A 196 -1.59 14.01 -10.21
CA TYR A 196 -0.59 13.93 -11.29
C TYR A 196 -1.14 13.12 -12.48
N PRO A 197 -2.16 13.64 -13.19
CA PRO A 197 -2.86 12.88 -14.23
C PRO A 197 -1.97 12.50 -15.41
N GLU A 198 -0.93 13.31 -15.71
CA GLU A 198 -0.06 13.15 -16.87
C GLU A 198 1.36 12.64 -16.51
N ASP A 199 1.68 12.52 -15.22
CA ASP A 199 3.05 12.18 -14.80
C ASP A 199 3.27 10.66 -14.74
N ARG A 200 4.46 10.23 -15.16
CA ARG A 200 4.94 8.86 -14.94
C ARG A 200 5.56 8.79 -13.55
N LEU A 201 4.86 8.15 -12.64
CA LEU A 201 5.30 7.92 -11.26
C LEU A 201 5.46 6.41 -11.05
N TYR A 202 6.56 6.01 -10.43
CA TYR A 202 6.82 4.61 -10.11
C TYR A 202 7.01 4.44 -8.61
N THR A 203 6.62 3.27 -8.10
CA THR A 203 6.72 2.90 -6.68
C THR A 203 7.55 1.65 -6.47
N PHE A 204 7.82 0.91 -7.54
CA PHE A 204 8.53 -0.36 -7.56
C PHE A 204 9.56 -0.40 -8.69
N TRP A 205 10.76 -0.95 -8.41
CA TRP A 205 11.83 -1.23 -9.38
C TRP A 205 12.48 -2.58 -9.05
N ASP A 206 12.28 -3.56 -9.95
CA ASP A 206 12.88 -4.88 -9.79
C ASP A 206 14.39 -4.80 -9.54
N TYR A 207 14.93 -5.75 -8.78
CA TYR A 207 16.38 -5.83 -8.52
C TYR A 207 17.21 -6.20 -9.75
N PHE A 208 16.60 -6.82 -10.75
CA PHE A 208 17.27 -7.30 -11.94
C PHE A 208 17.46 -6.20 -12.99
N ARG A 209 18.39 -6.42 -13.91
CA ARG A 209 18.61 -5.63 -15.14
C ARG A 209 18.79 -4.13 -14.91
N GLN A 210 19.30 -3.73 -13.75
CA GLN A 210 19.54 -2.32 -13.41
C GLN A 210 18.25 -1.46 -13.52
N HIS A 211 17.09 -2.01 -13.18
CA HIS A 211 15.81 -1.31 -13.31
C HIS A 211 15.78 0.00 -12.51
N TRP A 212 16.41 0.01 -11.32
CA TRP A 212 16.52 1.25 -10.55
C TRP A 212 17.36 2.31 -11.26
N GLN A 213 18.57 1.94 -11.74
CA GLN A 213 19.50 2.86 -12.39
C GLN A 213 18.96 3.46 -13.70
N THR A 214 18.13 2.68 -14.40
CA THR A 214 17.49 3.10 -15.66
C THR A 214 16.09 3.69 -15.47
N ASN A 215 15.64 3.85 -14.22
CA ASN A 215 14.28 4.24 -13.86
C ASN A 215 13.19 3.41 -14.54
N SER A 216 13.43 2.11 -14.67
CA SER A 216 12.51 1.15 -15.28
C SER A 216 11.53 0.62 -14.23
N GLY A 217 10.60 1.46 -13.81
CA GLY A 217 9.70 1.20 -12.69
C GLY A 217 8.26 0.91 -13.06
N LEU A 218 7.50 0.48 -12.05
CA LEU A 218 6.06 0.28 -12.08
C LEU A 218 5.41 1.05 -10.91
N ARG A 219 4.18 1.50 -11.10
CA ARG A 219 3.35 2.02 -10.01
C ARG A 219 2.33 0.96 -9.61
N ILE A 220 2.58 0.29 -8.49
CA ILE A 220 1.75 -0.82 -7.98
C ILE A 220 1.33 -0.63 -6.52
N ASP A 221 1.87 0.37 -5.84
CA ASP A 221 1.45 0.79 -4.50
C ASP A 221 0.50 1.98 -4.64
N HIS A 222 -0.70 1.87 -4.05
CA HIS A 222 -1.77 2.84 -4.23
C HIS A 222 -2.38 3.23 -2.89
N LEU A 223 -2.87 4.48 -2.80
CA LEU A 223 -3.70 4.97 -1.71
C LEU A 223 -5.02 5.46 -2.32
N LEU A 224 -6.08 4.70 -2.07
CA LEU A 224 -7.43 5.01 -2.53
C LEU A 224 -8.21 5.71 -1.41
N LEU A 225 -8.82 6.84 -1.72
CA LEU A 225 -9.57 7.67 -0.78
C LEU A 225 -11.06 7.61 -1.08
N ASN A 226 -11.89 7.44 -0.04
CA ASN A 226 -13.33 7.55 -0.21
C ASN A 226 -13.77 9.02 -0.38
N PRO A 227 -15.04 9.30 -0.79
CA PRO A 227 -15.56 10.66 -0.97
C PRO A 227 -15.50 11.54 0.28
N ALA A 228 -15.53 10.95 1.48
CA ALA A 228 -15.41 11.72 2.72
C ALA A 228 -13.96 12.21 2.97
N LEU A 229 -12.95 11.54 2.39
CA LEU A 229 -11.53 11.88 2.57
C LEU A 229 -10.94 12.64 1.39
N SER A 230 -11.31 12.31 0.15
CA SER A 230 -10.68 12.83 -1.07
C SER A 230 -10.66 14.37 -1.18
N PRO A 231 -11.66 15.14 -0.67
CA PRO A 231 -11.62 16.60 -0.73
C PRO A 231 -10.49 17.24 0.10
N TYR A 232 -9.90 16.49 1.02
CA TYR A 232 -8.82 16.95 1.87
C TYR A 232 -7.42 16.60 1.33
N LEU A 233 -7.35 15.88 0.20
CA LEU A 233 -6.09 15.56 -0.46
C LEU A 233 -5.48 16.82 -1.07
N HIS A 234 -4.20 17.10 -0.76
CA HIS A 234 -3.53 18.28 -1.30
C HIS A 234 -2.10 18.05 -1.75
N GLU A 235 -1.48 16.92 -1.40
CA GLU A 235 -0.12 16.57 -1.80
C GLU A 235 0.01 15.04 -1.82
N ALA A 236 0.81 14.51 -2.73
CA ALA A 236 1.17 13.11 -2.79
C ALA A 236 2.59 12.96 -3.38
N GLY A 237 3.22 11.81 -3.16
CA GLY A 237 4.54 11.57 -3.72
C GLY A 237 5.07 10.18 -3.40
N VAL A 238 6.30 9.95 -3.88
CA VAL A 238 7.07 8.72 -3.66
C VAL A 238 8.43 9.11 -3.11
N ASP A 239 8.81 8.55 -1.97
CA ASP A 239 10.13 8.75 -1.37
C ASP A 239 11.17 7.84 -2.06
N ALA A 240 11.34 8.03 -3.38
CA ALA A 240 12.17 7.19 -4.23
C ALA A 240 13.63 7.10 -3.78
N TRP A 241 14.11 8.09 -3.01
CA TRP A 241 15.46 8.08 -2.44
C TRP A 241 15.74 6.84 -1.57
N VAL A 242 14.69 6.27 -0.92
CA VAL A 242 14.82 5.04 -0.10
C VAL A 242 15.29 3.87 -0.94
N ARG A 243 14.90 3.80 -2.22
CA ARG A 243 15.30 2.74 -3.15
C ARG A 243 16.81 2.74 -3.44
N ASN A 244 17.48 3.87 -3.23
CA ASN A 244 18.93 4.02 -3.43
C ASN A 244 19.77 3.63 -2.20
N GLU A 245 19.13 3.36 -1.07
CA GLU A 245 19.85 2.98 0.16
C GLU A 245 20.36 1.53 0.07
N PRO A 246 21.45 1.19 0.81
CA PRO A 246 21.92 -0.18 0.88
C PRO A 246 20.83 -1.14 1.38
N HIS A 247 20.73 -2.30 0.75
CA HIS A 247 19.74 -3.34 1.08
C HIS A 247 18.27 -2.87 1.02
N ALA A 248 17.98 -1.83 0.27
CA ALA A 248 16.63 -1.29 0.11
C ALA A 248 15.62 -2.36 -0.37
N SER A 249 14.34 -2.15 -0.05
CA SER A 249 13.25 -2.84 -0.72
C SER A 249 13.24 -2.52 -2.22
N ASP A 250 12.64 -3.36 -3.04
CA ASP A 250 12.33 -3.07 -4.45
C ASP A 250 11.20 -2.05 -4.62
N HIS A 251 10.46 -1.76 -3.54
CA HIS A 251 9.50 -0.66 -3.46
C HIS A 251 10.10 0.57 -2.78
N ALA A 252 9.45 1.72 -3.02
CA ALA A 252 9.68 2.96 -2.27
C ALA A 252 8.40 3.41 -1.56
N PRO A 253 8.52 4.04 -0.38
CA PRO A 253 7.35 4.56 0.33
C PRO A 253 6.56 5.54 -0.54
N THR A 254 5.27 5.28 -0.66
CA THR A 254 4.31 6.11 -1.39
C THR A 254 3.40 6.78 -0.38
N TRP A 255 3.17 8.08 -0.51
CA TRP A 255 2.51 8.84 0.52
C TRP A 255 1.57 9.92 -0.02
N ILE A 256 0.65 10.33 0.85
CA ILE A 256 -0.27 11.46 0.66
C ILE A 256 -0.20 12.41 1.86
N ARG A 257 -0.57 13.66 1.63
CA ARG A 257 -0.94 14.60 2.69
C ARG A 257 -2.40 15.01 2.54
N ILE A 258 -3.11 14.90 3.65
CA ILE A 258 -4.51 15.29 3.79
C ILE A 258 -4.62 16.37 4.86
N GLY A 259 -5.63 17.23 4.74
CA GLY A 259 -5.93 18.26 5.73
C GLY A 259 -6.48 19.54 5.13
N SER A 260 -6.71 20.54 5.96
CA SER A 260 -7.16 21.85 5.48
C SER A 260 -5.98 22.56 4.79
N ARG A 261 -6.16 22.97 3.54
CA ARG A 261 -5.18 23.86 2.89
C ARG A 261 -5.02 25.09 3.77
N LYS A 262 -3.81 25.41 4.22
CA LYS A 262 -3.55 26.74 4.78
C LYS A 262 -3.93 27.74 3.69
N LYS A 263 -4.92 28.60 3.97
CA LYS A 263 -5.15 29.78 3.11
C LYS A 263 -3.82 30.55 3.08
N ARG A 264 -3.22 30.62 1.90
CA ARG A 264 -2.10 31.52 1.64
C ARG A 264 -2.57 32.96 1.70
#